data_783a90244bebc16961c7bdef288d93f6
#
_entry.id   783a90244bebc16961c7bdef288d93f6
#
_cell.length_a   1.000
_cell.length_b   1.000
_cell.length_c   1.000
_cell.angle_alpha   90.00
_cell.angle_beta   90.00
_cell.angle_gamma   90.00
#
_symmetry.space_group_name_H-M   'P 1'
#
loop_
_entity.id
_entity.type
_entity.pdbx_description
1 polymer ?
#
loop_
_entity_poly.entity_id
_entity_poly.type
_entity_poly.pdbx_seq_one_letter_code
_entity_poly.pdbx_strand_id
1 'polypeptide(L)'
;MCAQVEVAKKEKKPIPLSTNFAVAHAVKDLDVDIVSVFPITPQTLAVEKIAEFIADGELDAEMIHTESEHSAASALWGAAVAGARAFTTTSSQGLALMHEVLHGISGGRVPVVMGVAHRALSVPISIWND
;
A
#
# COMPACT_ATOMS: atom_id res chain seq x y z
N MET A 1 -34.27 -14.82 22.30
CA MET A 1 -33.18 -15.79 22.10
C MET A 1 -32.51 -15.45 20.78
N CYS A 2 -31.39 -14.70 20.80
CA CYS A 2 -30.60 -14.48 19.60
C CYS A 2 -29.72 -15.70 19.38
N ALA A 3 -29.93 -16.38 18.23
CA ALA A 3 -29.04 -17.45 17.80
C ALA A 3 -27.67 -16.85 17.46
N GLN A 4 -26.65 -17.25 18.21
CA GLN A 4 -25.26 -16.94 17.86
C GLN A 4 -24.91 -17.78 16.62
N VAL A 5 -24.71 -17.11 15.50
CA VAL A 5 -24.13 -17.73 14.31
C VAL A 5 -22.67 -17.96 14.58
N GLU A 6 -22.31 -19.21 14.89
CA GLU A 6 -20.93 -19.65 15.03
C GLU A 6 -20.31 -19.68 13.62
N VAL A 7 -19.59 -18.62 13.27
CA VAL A 7 -18.79 -18.60 12.03
C VAL A 7 -17.61 -19.55 12.22
N ALA A 8 -17.69 -20.72 11.60
CA ALA A 8 -16.60 -21.69 11.59
C ALA A 8 -15.32 -20.99 11.03
N LYS A 9 -14.34 -20.75 11.88
CA LYS A 9 -13.01 -20.31 11.48
C LYS A 9 -12.40 -21.40 10.59
N LYS A 10 -12.39 -21.15 9.26
CA LYS A 10 -11.55 -21.96 8.35
C LYS A 10 -10.11 -21.84 8.84
N GLU A 11 -9.48 -22.95 9.21
CA GLU A 11 -8.03 -22.99 9.47
C GLU A 11 -7.29 -22.51 8.22
N LYS A 12 -6.75 -21.30 8.29
CA LYS A 12 -5.91 -20.77 7.20
C LYS A 12 -4.56 -21.49 7.30
N LYS A 13 -4.26 -22.33 6.33
CA LYS A 13 -2.92 -22.96 6.24
C LYS A 13 -1.90 -21.87 5.91
N PRO A 14 -0.75 -21.79 6.60
CA PRO A 14 0.30 -20.85 6.26
C PRO A 14 0.86 -21.17 4.88
N ILE A 15 1.02 -20.13 4.06
CA ILE A 15 1.68 -20.20 2.76
C ILE A 15 2.97 -19.39 2.79
N PRO A 16 4.08 -19.88 2.20
CA PRO A 16 5.30 -19.09 2.08
C PRO A 16 5.09 -17.97 1.05
N LEU A 17 5.38 -16.73 1.45
CA LEU A 17 5.27 -15.55 0.58
C LEU A 17 6.55 -14.71 0.71
N SER A 18 6.92 -14.03 -0.37
CA SER A 18 7.85 -12.90 -0.25
C SER A 18 7.18 -11.76 0.51
N THR A 19 7.98 -10.86 1.11
CA THR A 19 7.44 -9.71 1.85
C THR A 19 6.52 -8.86 0.97
N ASN A 20 6.88 -8.63 -0.30
CA ASN A 20 6.04 -7.89 -1.24
C ASN A 20 4.66 -8.53 -1.43
N PHE A 21 4.62 -9.85 -1.60
CA PHE A 21 3.36 -10.56 -1.74
C PHE A 21 2.58 -10.62 -0.44
N ALA A 22 3.24 -10.72 0.70
CA ALA A 22 2.59 -10.64 2.00
C ALA A 22 1.90 -9.28 2.21
N VAL A 23 2.55 -8.18 1.82
CA VAL A 23 1.96 -6.84 1.83
C VAL A 23 0.75 -6.77 0.91
N ALA A 24 0.85 -7.27 -0.33
CA ALA A 24 -0.27 -7.27 -1.27
C ALA A 24 -1.48 -8.08 -0.74
N HIS A 25 -1.23 -9.24 -0.12
CA HIS A 25 -2.31 -10.02 0.52
C HIS A 25 -2.92 -9.29 1.71
N ALA A 26 -2.11 -8.59 2.52
CA ALA A 26 -2.63 -7.79 3.64
C ALA A 26 -3.51 -6.64 3.14
N VAL A 27 -3.13 -5.96 2.06
CA VAL A 27 -3.93 -4.91 1.42
C VAL A 27 -5.27 -5.46 0.94
N LYS A 28 -5.27 -6.64 0.30
CA LYS A 28 -6.49 -7.33 -0.10
C LYS A 28 -7.36 -7.72 1.11
N ASP A 29 -6.78 -8.35 2.12
CA ASP A 29 -7.51 -8.79 3.31
C ASP A 29 -8.11 -7.62 4.12
N LEU A 30 -7.54 -6.42 4.00
CA LEU A 30 -8.03 -5.19 4.62
C LEU A 30 -9.09 -4.47 3.79
N ASP A 31 -9.35 -4.94 2.57
CA ASP A 31 -10.38 -4.40 1.69
C ASP A 31 -10.22 -2.88 1.52
N VAL A 32 -9.07 -2.45 0.99
CA VAL A 32 -8.79 -1.02 0.76
C VAL A 32 -9.57 -0.50 -0.44
N ASP A 33 -10.03 0.75 -0.37
CA ASP A 33 -10.81 1.39 -1.43
C ASP A 33 -9.92 2.00 -2.51
N ILE A 34 -8.77 2.56 -2.11
CA ILE A 34 -7.87 3.31 -3.00
C ILE A 34 -6.42 2.84 -2.82
N VAL A 35 -5.76 2.56 -3.94
CA VAL A 35 -4.32 2.30 -3.98
C VAL A 35 -3.66 3.32 -4.92
N SER A 36 -2.96 4.31 -4.37
CA SER A 36 -2.23 5.28 -5.16
C SER A 36 -0.79 4.84 -5.37
N VAL A 37 -0.30 4.85 -6.61
CA VAL A 37 0.99 4.25 -6.93
C VAL A 37 1.84 5.07 -7.88
N PHE A 38 3.14 5.06 -7.61
CA PHE A 38 4.20 5.34 -8.56
C PHE A 38 5.24 4.23 -8.45
N PRO A 39 5.58 3.52 -9.54
CA PRO A 39 6.42 2.33 -9.48
C PRO A 39 7.88 2.67 -9.16
N ILE A 40 8.43 1.99 -8.15
CA ILE A 40 9.84 2.09 -7.76
C ILE A 40 10.32 0.75 -7.19
N THR A 41 11.52 0.29 -7.55
CA THR A 41 12.11 -0.92 -6.95
C THR A 41 12.59 -0.63 -5.51
N PRO A 42 12.54 -1.64 -4.60
CA PRO A 42 12.17 -3.04 -4.81
C PRO A 42 10.70 -3.38 -4.54
N GLN A 43 9.82 -2.40 -4.33
CA GLN A 43 8.41 -2.62 -3.97
C GLN A 43 7.47 -2.91 -5.16
N THR A 44 7.93 -2.77 -6.41
CA THR A 44 7.09 -2.91 -7.62
C THR A 44 6.28 -4.21 -7.64
N LEU A 45 6.86 -5.32 -7.18
CA LEU A 45 6.16 -6.61 -7.11
C LEU A 45 4.92 -6.59 -6.20
N ALA A 46 4.89 -5.76 -5.17
CA ALA A 46 3.70 -5.60 -4.33
C ALA A 46 2.59 -4.90 -5.11
N VAL A 47 2.92 -3.83 -5.85
CA VAL A 47 1.97 -3.10 -6.69
C VAL A 47 1.41 -3.97 -7.79
N GLU A 48 2.27 -4.73 -8.50
CA GLU A 48 1.87 -5.65 -9.55
C GLU A 48 0.88 -6.70 -9.02
N LYS A 49 1.16 -7.26 -7.84
CA LYS A 49 0.26 -8.27 -7.24
C LYS A 49 -1.06 -7.67 -6.77
N ILE A 50 -1.07 -6.42 -6.28
CA ILE A 50 -2.32 -5.71 -5.96
C ILE A 50 -3.14 -5.46 -7.23
N ALA A 51 -2.48 -5.01 -8.33
CA ALA A 51 -3.14 -4.82 -9.62
C ALA A 51 -3.76 -6.11 -10.16
N GLU A 52 -3.07 -7.25 -9.99
CA GLU A 52 -3.61 -8.58 -10.34
C GLU A 52 -4.89 -8.89 -9.53
N PHE A 53 -4.89 -8.67 -8.21
CA PHE A 53 -6.08 -8.88 -7.38
C PHE A 53 -7.27 -8.00 -7.81
N ILE A 54 -7.00 -6.76 -8.22
CA ILE A 54 -8.05 -5.87 -8.75
C ILE A 54 -8.57 -6.40 -10.09
N ALA A 55 -7.68 -6.77 -11.00
CA ALA A 55 -8.04 -7.29 -12.33
C ALA A 55 -8.84 -8.60 -12.26
N ASP A 56 -8.52 -9.46 -11.28
CA ASP A 56 -9.20 -10.74 -11.06
C ASP A 56 -10.52 -10.58 -10.26
N GLY A 57 -10.84 -9.37 -9.80
CA GLY A 57 -12.03 -9.10 -8.98
C GLY A 57 -11.92 -9.63 -7.54
N GLU A 58 -10.70 -9.92 -7.08
CA GLU A 58 -10.45 -10.35 -5.69
C GLU A 58 -10.33 -9.17 -4.71
N LEU A 59 -10.13 -7.95 -5.22
CA LEU A 59 -10.09 -6.69 -4.47
C LEU A 59 -10.87 -5.63 -5.24
N ASP A 60 -11.90 -5.05 -4.62
CA ASP A 60 -12.71 -3.97 -5.18
C ASP A 60 -12.09 -2.60 -4.79
N ALA A 61 -11.00 -2.25 -5.45
CA ALA A 61 -10.27 -1.01 -5.21
C ALA A 61 -9.99 -0.26 -6.51
N GLU A 62 -9.94 1.07 -6.42
CA GLU A 62 -9.45 1.91 -7.51
C GLU A 62 -7.94 2.09 -7.40
N MET A 63 -7.21 1.79 -8.48
CA MET A 63 -5.77 2.02 -8.57
C MET A 63 -5.46 3.32 -9.31
N ILE A 64 -4.94 4.31 -8.59
CA ILE A 64 -4.56 5.61 -9.14
C ILE A 64 -3.08 5.60 -9.51
N HIS A 65 -2.79 5.57 -10.80
CA HIS A 65 -1.42 5.75 -11.33
C HIS A 65 -1.08 7.22 -11.38
N THR A 66 0.04 7.59 -10.79
CA THR A 66 0.51 8.97 -10.70
C THR A 66 1.83 9.15 -11.44
N GLU A 67 2.22 10.40 -11.67
CA GLU A 67 3.46 10.76 -12.36
C GLU A 67 4.67 10.91 -11.42
N SER A 68 4.43 10.85 -10.10
CA SER A 68 5.48 10.94 -9.08
C SER A 68 5.02 10.37 -7.75
N GLU A 69 5.98 10.07 -6.87
CA GLU A 69 5.69 9.66 -5.49
C GLU A 69 5.00 10.77 -4.70
N HIS A 70 5.36 12.02 -4.93
CA HIS A 70 4.70 13.18 -4.30
C HIS A 70 3.21 13.20 -4.63
N SER A 71 2.86 13.00 -5.90
CA SER A 71 1.46 12.92 -6.35
C SER A 71 0.75 11.69 -5.79
N ALA A 72 1.46 10.54 -5.66
CA ALA A 72 0.90 9.36 -5.03
C ALA A 72 0.53 9.60 -3.56
N ALA A 73 1.42 10.27 -2.79
CA ALA A 73 1.14 10.67 -1.42
C ALA A 73 -0.02 11.68 -1.32
N SER A 74 -0.11 12.62 -2.27
CA SER A 74 -1.18 13.60 -2.32
C SER A 74 -2.54 12.95 -2.63
N ALA A 75 -2.59 12.01 -3.55
CA ALA A 75 -3.78 11.21 -3.85
C ALA A 75 -4.21 10.36 -2.64
N LEU A 76 -3.25 9.71 -1.97
CA LEU A 76 -3.48 8.98 -0.72
C LEU A 76 -4.13 9.88 0.33
N TRP A 77 -3.57 11.08 0.53
CA TRP A 77 -4.08 12.06 1.50
C TRP A 77 -5.51 12.48 1.16
N GLY A 78 -5.77 12.88 -0.08
CA GLY A 78 -7.10 13.27 -0.53
C GLY A 78 -8.14 12.17 -0.35
N ALA A 79 -7.81 10.94 -0.74
CA ALA A 79 -8.68 9.78 -0.57
C ALA A 79 -9.01 9.51 0.91
N ALA A 80 -8.00 9.53 1.77
CA ALA A 80 -8.19 9.30 3.21
C ALA A 80 -9.00 10.41 3.90
N VAL A 81 -8.83 11.68 3.50
CA VAL A 81 -9.66 12.80 3.97
C VAL A 81 -11.12 12.64 3.54
N ALA A 82 -11.36 12.07 2.36
CA ALA A 82 -12.70 11.76 1.88
C ALA A 82 -13.33 10.55 2.58
N GLY A 83 -12.58 9.86 3.45
CA GLY A 83 -13.06 8.72 4.23
C GLY A 83 -12.75 7.36 3.64
N ALA A 84 -12.03 7.30 2.52
CA ALA A 84 -11.60 6.05 1.92
C ALA A 84 -10.47 5.39 2.74
N ARG A 85 -10.46 4.07 2.77
CA ARG A 85 -9.31 3.28 3.24
C ARG A 85 -8.26 3.25 2.14
N ALA A 86 -7.19 4.04 2.32
CA ALA A 86 -6.22 4.28 1.27
C ALA A 86 -4.84 3.71 1.62
N PHE A 87 -4.16 3.17 0.60
CA PHE A 87 -2.83 2.59 0.70
C PHE A 87 -1.91 3.12 -0.39
N THR A 88 -0.64 3.28 -0.07
CA THR A 88 0.44 3.47 -1.04
C THR A 88 1.69 2.71 -0.61
N THR A 89 2.60 2.51 -1.54
CA THR A 89 3.91 1.93 -1.23
C THR A 89 5.00 2.58 -2.06
N THR A 90 6.18 2.74 -1.46
CA THR A 90 7.33 3.41 -2.05
C THR A 90 8.65 2.81 -1.58
N SER A 91 9.74 3.40 -1.99
CA SER A 91 11.11 3.10 -1.51
C SER A 91 11.76 4.37 -0.95
N SER A 92 12.98 4.26 -0.44
CA SER A 92 13.72 5.33 0.26
C SER A 92 13.67 6.69 -0.44
N GLN A 93 13.98 6.75 -1.74
CA GLN A 93 13.99 8.00 -2.52
C GLN A 93 12.59 8.56 -2.72
N GLY A 94 11.62 7.70 -3.00
CA GLY A 94 10.23 8.10 -3.13
C GLY A 94 9.68 8.63 -1.81
N LEU A 95 10.05 8.02 -0.67
CA LEU A 95 9.68 8.53 0.64
C LEU A 95 10.27 9.93 0.88
N ALA A 96 11.52 10.16 0.46
CA ALA A 96 12.14 11.48 0.54
C ALA A 96 11.38 12.53 -0.30
N LEU A 97 10.91 12.15 -1.49
CA LEU A 97 10.09 13.02 -2.34
C LEU A 97 8.69 13.27 -1.76
N MET A 98 8.13 12.33 -1.02
CA MET A 98 6.84 12.47 -0.32
C MET A 98 6.91 13.32 0.94
N HIS A 99 8.09 13.71 1.41
CA HIS A 99 8.33 14.26 2.75
C HIS A 99 7.43 15.45 3.11
N GLU A 100 7.19 16.38 2.18
CA GLU A 100 6.31 17.53 2.39
C GLU A 100 4.87 17.08 2.70
N VAL A 101 4.34 16.15 1.90
CA VAL A 101 2.96 15.65 2.03
C VAL A 101 2.76 14.91 3.35
N LEU A 102 3.80 14.19 3.84
CA LEU A 102 3.73 13.47 5.12
C LEU A 102 3.52 14.42 6.31
N HIS A 103 4.05 15.64 6.26
CA HIS A 103 3.77 16.64 7.28
C HIS A 103 2.30 17.08 7.27
N GLY A 104 1.70 17.23 6.09
CA GLY A 104 0.29 17.54 5.94
C GLY A 104 -0.61 16.41 6.49
N ILE A 105 -0.31 15.17 6.11
CA ILE A 105 -1.01 13.97 6.60
C ILE A 105 -0.94 13.87 8.12
N SER A 106 0.27 14.03 8.68
CA SER A 106 0.51 13.97 10.13
C SER A 106 -0.17 15.12 10.88
N GLY A 107 -0.02 16.35 10.37
CA GLY A 107 -0.67 17.53 10.96
C GLY A 107 -2.20 17.46 10.92
N GLY A 108 -2.75 16.93 9.85
CA GLY A 108 -4.19 16.66 9.68
C GLY A 108 -4.70 15.45 10.45
N ARG A 109 -3.82 14.65 11.07
CA ARG A 109 -4.14 13.38 11.75
C ARG A 109 -4.92 12.42 10.86
N VAL A 110 -4.57 12.36 9.57
CA VAL A 110 -5.26 11.54 8.59
C VAL A 110 -4.77 10.09 8.70
N PRO A 111 -5.68 9.11 8.83
CA PRO A 111 -5.30 7.71 8.98
C PRO A 111 -4.91 7.10 7.63
N VAL A 112 -3.63 6.93 7.39
CA VAL A 112 -3.10 6.28 6.18
C VAL A 112 -2.11 5.18 6.55
N VAL A 113 -1.96 4.20 5.65
CA VAL A 113 -0.92 3.18 5.73
C VAL A 113 -0.06 3.27 4.48
N MET A 114 1.25 3.25 4.70
CA MET A 114 2.25 3.32 3.63
C MET A 114 3.26 2.19 3.81
N GLY A 115 3.47 1.41 2.76
CA GLY A 115 4.55 0.45 2.67
C GLY A 115 5.84 1.15 2.24
N VAL A 116 6.94 0.95 2.98
CA VAL A 116 8.25 1.47 2.59
C VAL A 116 9.23 0.32 2.47
N ALA A 117 9.69 0.06 1.25
CA ALA A 117 10.74 -0.91 1.01
C ALA A 117 12.10 -0.21 0.99
N HIS A 118 13.01 -0.64 1.85
CA HIS A 118 14.33 -0.04 1.96
C HIS A 118 15.18 -0.27 0.71
N ARG A 119 15.90 0.76 0.34
CA ARG A 119 17.00 0.76 -0.64
C ARG A 119 17.87 2.00 -0.41
N ALA A 120 19.08 2.02 -1.01
CA ALA A 120 19.95 3.19 -0.92
C ALA A 120 19.24 4.47 -1.39
N LEU A 121 19.38 5.53 -0.60
CA LEU A 121 18.72 6.81 -0.89
C LEU A 121 19.45 7.56 -2.00
N SER A 122 20.79 7.42 -2.08
CA SER A 122 21.62 8.12 -3.04
C SER A 122 22.87 7.28 -3.37
N VAL A 123 24.01 7.90 -3.61
CA VAL A 123 25.27 7.25 -3.97
C VAL A 123 26.00 6.78 -2.70
N PRO A 124 26.56 5.53 -2.69
CA PRO A 124 26.49 4.52 -3.74
C PRO A 124 25.09 3.92 -3.91
N ILE A 125 24.66 3.77 -5.15
CA ILE A 125 23.31 3.28 -5.46
C ILE A 125 23.27 1.77 -5.29
N SER A 126 22.35 1.31 -4.45
CA SER A 126 21.98 -0.10 -4.36
C SER A 126 20.46 -0.22 -4.30
N ILE A 127 19.89 -1.09 -5.12
CA ILE A 127 18.45 -1.38 -5.09
C ILE A 127 18.08 -2.49 -4.09
N TRP A 128 19.10 -3.14 -3.52
CA TRP A 128 18.93 -4.33 -2.66
C TRP A 128 19.35 -4.09 -1.23
N ASN A 129 20.11 -3.04 -0.97
CA ASN A 129 20.69 -2.79 0.34
C ASN A 129 20.90 -1.28 0.57
N ASP A 130 20.64 -0.83 1.76
CA ASP A 130 20.93 0.53 2.26
C ASP A 130 22.19 0.52 3.13
#